data_d961696aaeff85d7d78fcb523f5f5a73
#
_entry.id   d961696aaeff85d7d78fcb523f5f5a73
#
_cell.length_a   1.000
_cell.length_b   1.000
_cell.length_c   1.000
_cell.angle_alpha   90.00
_cell.angle_beta   90.00
_cell.angle_gamma   90.00
#
_symmetry.space_group_name_H-M   'P 1'
#
loop_
_entity.id
_entity.type
_entity.pdbx_description
1 polymer ?
#
loop_
_entity_poly.entity_id
_entity_poly.type
_entity_poly.pdbx_seq_one_letter_code
_entity_poly.pdbx_strand_id
1 'polypeptide(L)'
;MQSQAKAVTAYLKEVPAERKAALKKLRQLCRAALTGFEETMEYGGPSYKRNGVVEVGFASQKNFIGLYILRTDVMNAHRDLLKVRGVSFGKGAIRYSKPERIDFNVVESMLRATHESTGEVC
;
A
#
# COMPACT_ATOMS: atom_id res chain seq x y z
N MET A 1 -6.77 12.74 -4.47
CA MET A 1 -5.97 13.99 -4.41
C MET A 1 -4.58 13.68 -3.86
N GLN A 2 -3.54 14.17 -4.52
CA GLN A 2 -2.18 13.90 -4.07
C GLN A 2 -1.75 14.90 -2.99
N SER A 3 -1.02 14.40 -2.01
CA SER A 3 -0.49 15.19 -0.92
C SER A 3 0.78 15.95 -1.34
N GLN A 4 0.99 17.12 -0.74
CA GLN A 4 2.23 17.87 -0.86
C GLN A 4 3.18 17.61 0.31
N ALA A 5 2.80 16.72 1.24
CA ALA A 5 3.64 16.38 2.39
C ALA A 5 4.95 15.75 1.93
N LYS A 6 6.05 16.12 2.58
CA LYS A 6 7.39 15.65 2.22
C LYS A 6 7.85 14.47 3.07
N ALA A 7 7.14 14.17 4.15
CA ALA A 7 7.47 13.06 5.03
C ALA A 7 6.20 12.29 5.36
N VAL A 8 6.36 10.98 5.57
CA VAL A 8 5.21 10.10 5.87
C VAL A 8 4.54 10.51 7.18
N THR A 9 5.30 10.90 8.19
CA THR A 9 4.72 11.37 9.46
C THR A 9 3.82 12.58 9.26
N ALA A 10 4.23 13.53 8.43
CA ALA A 10 3.43 14.72 8.11
C ALA A 10 2.19 14.31 7.31
N TYR A 11 2.34 13.40 6.37
CA TYR A 11 1.23 12.89 5.57
C TYR A 11 0.15 12.27 6.46
N LEU A 12 0.54 11.45 7.43
CA LEU A 12 -0.41 10.77 8.31
C LEU A 12 -1.15 11.74 9.24
N LYS A 13 -0.61 12.94 9.45
CA LYS A 13 -1.31 13.97 10.23
C LYS A 13 -2.44 14.61 9.44
N GLU A 14 -2.33 14.68 8.11
CA GLU A 14 -3.31 15.38 7.28
C GLU A 14 -4.43 14.48 6.72
N VAL A 15 -4.32 13.17 6.84
CA VAL A 15 -5.36 12.27 6.33
C VAL A 15 -6.63 12.38 7.17
N PRO A 16 -7.81 12.05 6.60
CA PRO A 16 -9.06 12.07 7.36
C PRO A 16 -8.98 11.24 8.64
N ALA A 17 -9.60 11.76 9.71
CA ALA A 17 -9.52 11.14 11.03
C ALA A 17 -9.94 9.67 11.03
N GLU A 18 -11.00 9.33 10.27
CA GLU A 18 -11.54 7.97 10.22
C GLU A 18 -10.62 6.99 9.48
N ARG A 19 -9.62 7.49 8.75
CA ARG A 19 -8.65 6.65 8.04
C ARG A 19 -7.30 6.55 8.76
N LYS A 20 -7.07 7.40 9.76
CA LYS A 20 -5.75 7.53 10.39
C LYS A 20 -5.21 6.23 10.95
N ALA A 21 -6.04 5.52 11.72
CA ALA A 21 -5.61 4.26 12.34
C ALA A 21 -5.23 3.21 11.29
N ALA A 22 -6.03 3.10 10.23
CA ALA A 22 -5.77 2.14 9.15
C ALA A 22 -4.48 2.48 8.41
N LEU A 23 -4.26 3.74 8.10
CA LEU A 23 -3.05 4.15 7.37
C LEU A 23 -1.80 4.02 8.22
N LYS A 24 -1.89 4.29 9.52
CA LYS A 24 -0.78 4.04 10.44
C LYS A 24 -0.45 2.55 10.49
N LYS A 25 -1.45 1.70 10.48
CA LYS A 25 -1.24 0.25 10.46
C LYS A 25 -0.61 -0.21 9.15
N LEU A 26 -1.03 0.32 8.01
CA LEU A 26 -0.39 0.03 6.73
C LEU A 26 1.09 0.41 6.77
N ARG A 27 1.41 1.59 7.30
CA ARG A 27 2.82 2.00 7.46
C ARG A 27 3.59 1.04 8.34
N GLN A 28 3.01 0.67 9.47
CA GLN A 28 3.66 -0.24 10.42
C GLN A 28 3.98 -1.58 9.75
N LEU A 29 3.03 -2.14 9.01
CA LEU A 29 3.22 -3.40 8.31
C LEU A 29 4.29 -3.27 7.21
N CYS A 30 4.27 -2.17 6.45
CA CYS A 30 5.28 -1.94 5.43
C CYS A 30 6.67 -1.87 6.03
N ARG A 31 6.85 -1.12 7.10
CA ARG A 31 8.16 -0.98 7.74
C ARG A 31 8.65 -2.29 8.35
N ALA A 32 7.74 -3.10 8.86
CA ALA A 32 8.09 -4.39 9.45
C ALA A 32 8.46 -5.43 8.38
N ALA A 33 7.71 -5.48 7.28
CA ALA A 33 7.89 -6.51 6.26
C ALA A 33 8.92 -6.16 5.19
N LEU A 34 9.11 -4.87 4.91
CA LEU A 34 9.95 -4.40 3.80
C LEU A 34 11.32 -3.91 4.30
N THR A 35 12.02 -4.77 5.05
CA THR A 35 13.38 -4.45 5.49
C THR A 35 14.28 -4.27 4.27
N GLY A 36 15.13 -3.24 4.32
CA GLY A 36 16.00 -2.91 3.19
C GLY A 36 15.37 -1.99 2.16
N PHE A 37 14.06 -1.72 2.27
CA PHE A 37 13.39 -0.74 1.41
C PHE A 37 13.51 0.65 2.02
N GLU A 38 13.53 1.65 1.14
CA GLU A 38 13.53 3.05 1.54
C GLU A 38 12.09 3.57 1.57
N GLU A 39 11.69 4.18 2.69
CA GLU A 39 10.39 4.83 2.81
C GLU A 39 10.49 6.28 2.34
N THR A 40 9.68 6.66 1.37
CA THR A 40 9.70 8.01 0.79
C THR A 40 8.28 8.51 0.57
N MET A 41 8.16 9.77 0.19
CA MET A 41 6.90 10.35 -0.31
C MET A 41 7.04 10.55 -1.81
N GLU A 42 6.43 9.66 -2.59
CA GLU A 42 6.39 9.76 -4.05
C GLU A 42 4.96 9.48 -4.51
N TYR A 43 4.59 10.05 -5.66
CA TYR A 43 3.25 9.86 -6.21
C TYR A 43 2.13 10.28 -5.25
N GLY A 44 2.42 11.24 -4.36
CA GLY A 44 1.42 11.80 -3.45
C GLY A 44 1.07 10.93 -2.25
N GLY A 45 1.88 9.93 -1.93
CA GLY A 45 1.64 9.08 -0.76
C GLY A 45 2.89 8.32 -0.33
N PRO A 46 2.82 7.65 0.82
CA PRO A 46 3.94 6.84 1.28
C PRO A 46 4.31 5.77 0.26
N SER A 47 5.59 5.67 -0.02
CA SER A 47 6.13 4.77 -1.05
C SER A 47 7.35 4.06 -0.51
N TYR A 48 7.54 2.83 -0.97
CA TYR A 48 8.63 1.96 -0.50
C TYR A 48 9.39 1.46 -1.71
N LYS A 49 10.68 1.78 -1.76
CA LYS A 49 11.49 1.46 -2.92
C LYS A 49 12.75 0.69 -2.56
N ARG A 50 13.18 -0.12 -3.51
CA ARG A 50 14.38 -0.94 -3.42
C ARG A 50 15.17 -0.72 -4.71
N ASN A 51 16.47 -0.41 -4.57
CA ASN A 51 17.33 -0.13 -5.73
C ASN A 51 16.75 0.97 -6.63
N GLY A 52 16.14 2.00 -6.01
CA GLY A 52 15.60 3.14 -6.75
C GLY A 52 14.25 2.91 -7.41
N VAL A 53 13.63 1.73 -7.24
CA VAL A 53 12.35 1.40 -7.85
C VAL A 53 11.28 1.25 -6.78
N VAL A 54 10.17 1.99 -6.93
CA VAL A 54 9.03 1.86 -6.04
C VAL A 54 8.33 0.54 -6.30
N GLU A 55 8.09 -0.23 -5.26
CA GLU A 55 7.40 -1.53 -5.36
C GLU A 55 6.10 -1.57 -4.59
N VAL A 56 5.94 -0.72 -3.58
CA VAL A 56 4.74 -0.65 -2.74
C VAL A 56 4.44 0.81 -2.45
N GLY A 57 3.16 1.14 -2.37
CA GLY A 57 2.72 2.45 -1.92
C GLY A 57 1.30 2.38 -1.39
N PHE A 58 0.90 3.41 -0.67
CA PHE A 58 -0.50 3.55 -0.28
C PHE A 58 -0.86 5.03 -0.20
N ALA A 59 -2.16 5.32 -0.30
CA ALA A 59 -2.62 6.70 -0.25
C ALA A 59 -4.08 6.77 0.16
N SER A 60 -4.44 7.86 0.84
CA SER A 60 -5.82 8.21 1.12
C SER A 60 -6.32 9.03 -0.07
N GLN A 61 -7.16 8.42 -0.90
CA GLN A 61 -7.76 9.09 -2.04
C GLN A 61 -9.14 9.62 -1.66
N LYS A 62 -9.76 10.37 -2.56
CA LYS A 62 -11.06 11.00 -2.28
C LYS A 62 -12.12 9.98 -1.88
N ASN A 63 -12.26 8.91 -2.64
CA ASN A 63 -13.35 7.95 -2.50
C ASN A 63 -12.89 6.57 -2.02
N PHE A 64 -11.60 6.38 -1.73
CA PHE A 64 -11.08 5.08 -1.33
C PHE A 64 -9.70 5.22 -0.70
N ILE A 65 -9.25 4.15 -0.06
CA ILE A 65 -7.85 3.99 0.34
C ILE A 65 -7.20 3.12 -0.74
N GLY A 66 -6.12 3.60 -1.34
CA GLY A 66 -5.37 2.83 -2.33
C GLY A 66 -4.16 2.15 -1.72
N LEU A 67 -3.94 0.89 -2.08
CA LEU A 67 -2.72 0.15 -1.79
C LEU A 67 -2.17 -0.33 -3.12
N TYR A 68 -0.89 -0.07 -3.36
CA TYR A 68 -0.26 -0.36 -4.64
C TYR A 68 0.81 -1.42 -4.43
N ILE A 69 0.62 -2.57 -5.07
CA ILE A 69 1.54 -3.72 -5.04
C ILE A 69 2.01 -3.93 -6.48
N LEU A 70 3.23 -3.52 -6.78
CA LEU A 70 3.69 -3.41 -8.15
C LEU A 70 4.42 -4.65 -8.67
N ARG A 71 4.74 -5.62 -7.81
CA ARG A 71 5.24 -6.92 -8.26
C ARG A 71 4.08 -7.74 -8.81
N THR A 72 4.10 -8.03 -10.11
CA THR A 72 2.98 -8.68 -10.78
C THR A 72 2.74 -10.10 -10.29
N ASP A 73 3.81 -10.83 -9.95
CA ASP A 73 3.69 -12.18 -9.40
C ASP A 73 2.99 -12.16 -8.04
N VAL A 74 3.27 -11.17 -7.20
CA VAL A 74 2.64 -11.03 -5.89
C VAL A 74 1.14 -10.75 -6.05
N MET A 75 0.79 -9.79 -6.91
CA MET A 75 -0.63 -9.49 -7.16
C MET A 75 -1.37 -10.71 -7.69
N ASN A 76 -0.79 -11.40 -8.66
CA ASN A 76 -1.44 -12.57 -9.26
C ASN A 76 -1.67 -13.67 -8.22
N ALA A 77 -0.74 -13.87 -7.30
CA ALA A 77 -0.87 -14.88 -6.26
C ALA A 77 -1.96 -14.56 -5.23
N HIS A 78 -2.36 -13.29 -5.12
CA HIS A 78 -3.32 -12.85 -4.10
C HIS A 78 -4.68 -12.41 -4.65
N ARG A 79 -4.89 -12.49 -5.97
CA ARG A 79 -6.12 -11.98 -6.59
C ARG A 79 -7.40 -12.56 -5.99
N ASP A 80 -7.42 -13.86 -5.76
CA ASP A 80 -8.63 -14.51 -5.22
C ASP A 80 -8.96 -14.03 -3.81
N LEU A 81 -7.94 -13.69 -3.03
CA LEU A 81 -8.12 -13.17 -1.68
C LEU A 81 -8.64 -11.73 -1.66
N LEU A 82 -8.54 -11.03 -2.78
CA LEU A 82 -8.99 -9.64 -2.94
C LEU A 82 -10.42 -9.54 -3.47
N LYS A 83 -11.03 -10.65 -3.86
CA LYS A 83 -12.40 -10.68 -4.40
C LYS A 83 -13.41 -10.67 -3.27
N VAL A 84 -13.49 -9.54 -2.57
CA VAL A 84 -14.39 -9.36 -1.43
C VAL A 84 -15.14 -8.03 -1.58
N ARG A 85 -16.26 -7.94 -0.87
CA ARG A 85 -17.13 -6.76 -0.93
C ARG A 85 -16.37 -5.51 -0.45
N GLY A 86 -16.52 -4.43 -1.21
CA GLY A 86 -15.90 -3.15 -0.87
C GLY A 86 -14.45 -3.03 -1.28
N VAL A 87 -13.94 -4.02 -2.03
CA VAL A 87 -12.58 -4.01 -2.55
C VAL A 87 -12.61 -4.20 -4.05
N SER A 88 -11.92 -3.32 -4.77
CA SER A 88 -11.69 -3.49 -6.21
C SER A 88 -10.20 -3.48 -6.46
N PHE A 89 -9.77 -4.09 -7.56
CA PHE A 89 -8.34 -4.15 -7.86
C PHE A 89 -8.11 -4.27 -9.37
N GLY A 90 -6.98 -3.79 -9.79
CA GLY A 90 -6.50 -3.91 -11.14
C GLY A 90 -5.16 -4.63 -11.19
N LYS A 91 -4.28 -4.22 -12.08
CA LYS A 91 -2.99 -4.87 -12.28
C LYS A 91 -2.06 -4.71 -11.08
N GLY A 92 -2.04 -3.54 -10.46
CA GLY A 92 -1.18 -3.26 -9.30
C GLY A 92 -1.84 -2.37 -8.27
N ALA A 93 -3.08 -1.96 -8.47
CA ALA A 93 -3.78 -1.07 -7.56
C ALA A 93 -4.92 -1.82 -6.88
N ILE A 94 -5.03 -1.65 -5.57
CA ILE A 94 -6.12 -2.19 -4.76
C ILE A 94 -6.84 -1.00 -4.14
N ARG A 95 -8.16 -0.96 -4.25
CA ARG A 95 -8.99 0.13 -3.73
C ARG A 95 -9.95 -0.39 -2.69
N TYR A 96 -9.81 0.14 -1.48
CA TYR A 96 -10.70 -0.20 -0.37
C TYR A 96 -11.69 0.94 -0.19
N SER A 97 -12.98 0.66 -0.27
CA SER A 97 -14.03 1.69 -0.18
C SER A 97 -14.04 2.39 1.18
N LYS A 98 -13.57 1.70 2.22
CA LYS A 98 -13.44 2.25 3.57
C LYS A 98 -12.43 1.42 4.38
N PRO A 99 -11.91 1.98 5.50
CA PRO A 99 -10.86 1.29 6.29
C PRO A 99 -11.24 -0.12 6.73
N GLU A 100 -12.50 -0.34 7.06
CA GLU A 100 -12.98 -1.64 7.57
C GLU A 100 -12.89 -2.75 6.52
N ARG A 101 -12.72 -2.40 5.25
CA ARG A 101 -12.59 -3.38 4.17
C ARG A 101 -11.18 -3.92 4.01
N ILE A 102 -10.21 -3.34 4.70
CA ILE A 102 -8.83 -3.78 4.60
C ILE A 102 -8.63 -5.05 5.44
N ASP A 103 -8.26 -6.15 4.76
CA ASP A 103 -7.83 -7.37 5.45
C ASP A 103 -6.32 -7.29 5.65
N PHE A 104 -5.91 -6.92 6.85
CA PHE A 104 -4.50 -6.71 7.15
C PHE A 104 -3.67 -7.98 7.10
N ASN A 105 -4.29 -9.16 7.25
CA ASN A 105 -3.56 -10.42 7.09
C ASN A 105 -3.18 -10.64 5.63
N VAL A 106 -4.08 -10.31 4.70
CA VAL A 106 -3.78 -10.37 3.27
C VAL A 106 -2.72 -9.33 2.90
N VAL A 107 -2.83 -8.12 3.46
CA VAL A 107 -1.83 -7.07 3.24
C VAL A 107 -0.44 -7.56 3.68
N GLU A 108 -0.34 -8.11 4.89
CA GLU A 108 0.93 -8.62 5.38
C GLU A 108 1.50 -9.70 4.47
N SER A 109 0.66 -10.60 4.01
CA SER A 109 1.07 -11.66 3.07
C SER A 109 1.65 -11.07 1.79
N MET A 110 0.99 -10.06 1.21
CA MET A 110 1.47 -9.40 0.00
C MET A 110 2.80 -8.68 0.22
N LEU A 111 2.97 -8.03 1.38
CA LEU A 111 4.20 -7.31 1.68
C LEU A 111 5.37 -8.27 1.88
N ARG A 112 5.15 -9.37 2.59
CA ARG A 112 6.19 -10.41 2.76
C ARG A 112 6.57 -11.02 1.43
N ALA A 113 5.58 -11.31 0.58
CA ALA A 113 5.83 -11.86 -0.75
C ALA A 113 6.60 -10.86 -1.63
N THR A 114 6.31 -9.55 -1.51
CA THR A 114 7.04 -8.52 -2.24
C THR A 114 8.51 -8.49 -1.83
N HIS A 115 8.79 -8.60 -0.54
CA HIS A 115 10.17 -8.63 -0.05
C HIS A 115 10.96 -9.77 -0.68
N GLU A 116 10.34 -10.93 -0.86
CA GLU A 116 10.99 -12.12 -1.40
C GLU A 116 10.94 -12.18 -2.93
N SER A 117 10.12 -11.35 -3.58
CA SER A 117 9.88 -11.45 -5.02
C SER A 117 11.09 -10.98 -5.85
N THR A 118 11.33 -11.71 -6.93
CA THR A 118 12.24 -11.30 -8.00
C THR A 118 11.48 -11.12 -9.32
N GLY A 119 10.14 -11.07 -9.24
CA GLY A 119 9.27 -10.94 -10.40
C GLY A 119 9.27 -9.54 -10.98
N GLU A 120 8.49 -9.36 -12.02
CA GLU A 120 8.39 -8.10 -12.73
C GLU A 120 7.66 -7.04 -11.92
N VAL A 121 8.15 -5.80 -11.98
CA VAL A 121 7.51 -4.62 -11.40
C VAL A 121 6.80 -3.88 -12.54
N CYS A 122 5.50 -3.65 -12.39
CA CYS A 122 4.72 -2.96 -13.41
C CYS A 122 4.82 -1.43 -13.34
#